data_b74c3964b8ab6d21120c921765c09354
#
_entry.id   b74c3964b8ab6d21120c921765c09354
#
_cell.length_a   1.000
_cell.length_b   1.000
_cell.length_c   1.000
_cell.angle_alpha   90.00
_cell.angle_beta   90.00
_cell.angle_gamma   90.00
#
_symmetry.space_group_name_H-M   'P 1'
#
loop_
_entity.id
_entity.type
_entity.pdbx_description
1 polymer ?
#
loop_
_entity_poly.entity_id
_entity_poly.type
_entity_poly.pdbx_seq_one_letter_code
_entity_poly.pdbx_strand_id
1 'polypeptide(L)' 'MLDTNKREFYVIIERDEDGSYVGEVPQLKACYSQGETIDKLMSNIKEVIELCLEEEEELIALL' A
#
# COMPACT_ATOMS: atom_id res chain seq x y z
N MET A 1 -7.70 -7.38 1.48
CA MET A 1 -7.99 -6.26 2.41
C MET A 1 -6.96 -6.24 3.52
N LEU A 2 -6.45 -5.06 3.84
CA LEU A 2 -5.53 -4.84 4.96
C LEU A 2 -6.17 -3.97 6.01
N ASP A 3 -5.96 -4.31 7.28
CA ASP A 3 -6.39 -3.51 8.41
C ASP A 3 -5.14 -2.92 9.08
N THR A 4 -5.00 -1.59 9.03
CA THR A 4 -3.90 -0.88 9.66
C THR A 4 -4.49 0.23 10.53
N ASN A 5 -4.22 0.17 11.83
CA ASN A 5 -4.75 1.15 12.81
C ASN A 5 -6.27 1.27 12.76
N LYS A 6 -6.96 0.14 12.70
CA LYS A 6 -8.42 0.05 12.60
C LYS A 6 -9.01 0.64 11.32
N ARG A 7 -8.18 0.94 10.34
CA ARG A 7 -8.63 1.35 9.01
C ARG A 7 -8.54 0.15 8.08
N GLU A 8 -9.54 -0.01 7.24
CA GLU A 8 -9.55 -1.05 6.23
C GLU A 8 -9.09 -0.48 4.90
N PHE A 9 -8.14 -1.15 4.27
CA PHE A 9 -7.64 -0.75 2.95
C PHE A 9 -7.84 -1.89 1.97
N TYR A 10 -8.31 -1.55 0.78
CA TYR A 10 -8.42 -2.50 -0.31
C TYR A 10 -7.15 -2.44 -1.14
N VAL A 11 -6.68 -3.60 -1.56
CA VAL A 11 -5.49 -3.71 -2.40
C VAL A 11 -5.90 -4.35 -3.71
N ILE A 12 -5.68 -3.64 -4.81
CA ILE A 12 -5.90 -4.18 -6.15
C ILE A 12 -4.60 -4.84 -6.58
N ILE A 13 -4.65 -6.15 -6.83
CA ILE A 13 -3.45 -6.92 -7.17
C ILE A 13 -3.54 -7.35 -8.63
N GLU A 14 -2.48 -7.05 -9.38
CA GLU A 14 -2.33 -7.48 -10.75
C GLU A 14 -1.02 -8.26 -10.89
N ARG A 15 -1.01 -9.24 -11.78
CA ARG A 15 0.20 -9.99 -12.08
C ARG A 15 0.88 -9.38 -13.31
N ASP A 16 2.17 -9.06 -13.16
CA ASP A 16 2.95 -8.50 -14.23
C ASP A 16 3.44 -9.59 -15.19
N GLU A 17 3.90 -9.18 -16.37
CA GLU A 17 4.37 -10.08 -17.43
C GLU A 17 5.57 -10.93 -16.98
N ASP A 18 6.40 -10.40 -16.10
CA ASP A 18 7.58 -11.12 -15.61
C ASP A 18 7.25 -12.10 -14.45
N GLY A 19 5.98 -12.20 -14.07
CA GLY A 19 5.53 -13.08 -13.01
C GLY A 19 5.48 -12.44 -11.63
N SER A 20 5.89 -11.20 -11.49
CA SER A 20 5.77 -10.44 -10.25
C SER A 20 4.34 -9.96 -10.05
N TYR A 21 4.03 -9.57 -8.83
CA TYR A 21 2.72 -9.00 -8.49
C TYR A 21 2.86 -7.52 -8.17
N VAL A 22 1.90 -6.74 -8.67
CA VAL A 22 1.82 -5.31 -8.39
C VAL A 22 0.54 -5.05 -7.60
N GLY A 23 0.64 -4.28 -6.55
CA GLY A 23 -0.51 -3.93 -5.71
C GLY A 23 -0.67 -2.43 -5.62
N GLU A 24 -1.93 -1.99 -5.62
CA GLU A 24 -2.28 -0.58 -5.50
C GLU A 24 -3.36 -0.41 -4.45
N VAL A 25 -3.26 0.66 -3.66
CA VAL A 25 -4.27 1.03 -2.68
C VAL A 25 -5.00 2.26 -3.20
N PRO A 26 -6.20 2.10 -3.79
CA PRO A 26 -6.90 3.23 -4.42
C PRO A 26 -7.35 4.31 -3.43
N GLN A 27 -7.49 3.98 -2.16
CA GLN A 27 -7.88 4.94 -1.12
C GLN A 27 -6.78 5.95 -0.79
N LEU A 28 -5.53 5.63 -1.14
CA LEU A 28 -4.39 6.50 -0.88
C LEU A 28 -3.75 6.91 -2.20
N LYS A 29 -3.36 8.17 -2.28
CA LYS A 29 -2.74 8.70 -3.49
C LYS A 29 -1.31 8.19 -3.63
N ALA A 30 -1.00 7.63 -4.79
CA ALA A 30 0.34 7.12 -5.13
C ALA A 30 0.85 6.02 -4.19
N CYS A 31 -0.07 5.23 -3.64
CA CYS A 31 0.29 4.12 -2.74
C CYS A 31 0.25 2.80 -3.51
N TYR A 32 1.40 2.32 -3.94
CA TYR A 32 1.53 1.07 -4.68
C TYR A 32 2.88 0.43 -4.39
N SER A 33 2.97 -0.87 -4.63
CA SER A 33 4.22 -1.59 -4.47
C SER A 33 4.21 -2.85 -5.35
N GLN A 34 5.30 -3.60 -5.31
CA GLN A 34 5.40 -4.85 -6.05
C GLN A 34 6.13 -5.88 -5.22
N GLY A 35 6.00 -7.14 -5.60
CA GLY A 35 6.69 -8.23 -4.93
C GLY A 35 6.66 -9.50 -5.78
N GLU A 36 7.62 -10.39 -5.58
CA GLU A 36 7.73 -11.65 -6.32
C GLU A 36 6.62 -12.63 -5.95
N THR A 37 6.09 -12.52 -4.75
CA THR A 37 4.98 -13.34 -4.26
C THR A 37 3.91 -12.43 -3.67
N ILE A 38 2.70 -12.97 -3.52
CA ILE A 38 1.60 -12.21 -2.89
C ILE A 38 1.96 -11.85 -1.45
N ASP A 39 2.58 -12.77 -0.72
CA ASP A 39 2.99 -12.51 0.66
C ASP A 39 3.99 -11.34 0.75
N LYS A 40 4.98 -11.33 -0.13
CA LYS A 40 5.95 -10.23 -0.17
C LYS A 40 5.29 -8.93 -0.58
N LEU A 41 4.38 -8.98 -1.57
CA LEU A 41 3.63 -7.81 -1.99
C LEU A 41 2.84 -7.21 -0.83
N MET A 42 2.10 -8.04 -0.10
CA MET A 42 1.27 -7.56 1.00
C MET A 42 2.12 -6.97 2.14
N SER A 43 3.28 -7.56 2.41
CA SER A 43 4.22 -7.01 3.39
C SER A 43 4.74 -5.64 2.97
N ASN A 44 5.10 -5.51 1.70
CA ASN A 44 5.58 -4.23 1.13
C ASN A 44 4.48 -3.17 1.12
N ILE A 45 3.27 -3.56 0.75
CA ILE A 45 2.11 -2.66 0.73
C ILE A 45 1.83 -2.12 2.13
N LYS A 46 1.91 -2.97 3.14
CA LYS A 46 1.69 -2.54 4.52
C LYS A 46 2.67 -1.44 4.93
N GLU A 47 3.94 -1.60 4.60
CA GLU A 47 4.95 -0.58 4.87
C GLU A 47 4.67 0.72 4.12
N VAL A 48 4.27 0.60 2.85
CA VAL A 48 3.95 1.78 2.03
C VAL A 48 2.74 2.52 2.60
N ILE A 49 1.71 1.80 3.04
CA ILE A 49 0.54 2.41 3.67
C ILE A 49 0.95 3.18 4.92
N GLU A 50 1.77 2.60 5.76
CA GLU A 50 2.24 3.26 6.98
C GLU A 50 2.99 4.55 6.66
N LEU A 51 3.85 4.54 5.64
CA LEU A 51 4.58 5.72 5.20
C LEU A 51 3.64 6.80 4.63
N CYS A 52 2.66 6.39 3.84
CA CYS A 52 1.67 7.31 3.28
C CYS A 52 0.86 7.99 4.38
N LEU A 53 0.48 7.24 5.41
CA LEU A 53 -0.26 7.80 6.53
C LEU A 53 0.58 8.77 7.35
N GLU A 54 1.87 8.48 7.54
CA GLU A 54 2.78 9.40 8.22
C GLU A 54 2.93 10.72 7.46
N GLU A 55 3.04 10.67 6.14
CA GLU A 55 3.11 11.86 5.31
C GLU A 55 1.85 12.72 5.41
N GLU A 56 0.67 12.08 5.45
CA GLU A 56 -0.58 12.80 5.64
C GLU A 56 -0.62 13.51 7.00
N GLU A 57 -0.17 12.84 8.05
CA GLU A 57 -0.12 13.43 9.40
C GLU A 57 0.84 14.63 9.45
N GLU A 58 1.99 14.54 8.80
CA GLU A 58 2.94 15.64 8.72
C GLU A 58 2.36 16.84 7.98
N LEU A 59 1.66 16.60 6.87
CA LEU A 59 1.02 17.67 6.11
C LEU A 59 -0.06 18.38 6.92
N ILE A 60 -0.84 17.62 7.67
CA ILE A 60 -1.87 18.19 8.54
C ILE A 60 -1.24 18.99 9.67
N ALA A 61 -0.13 18.51 10.24
CA ALA A 61 0.56 19.19 11.32
C ALA A 61 1.17 20.53 10.87
N LEU A 62 1.48 20.67 9.58
CA LEU A 62 2.05 21.90 9.03
C LEU A 62 0.99 22.94 8.69
N LEU A 63 -0.26 22.56 8.66
CA LEU A 63 -1.36 23.47 8.39
C LEU A 63 -1.81 24.18 9.66
#